data_4c7b8099a58b0068ae589f48d3c47cf1
#
_entry.id   4c7b8099a58b0068ae589f48d3c47cf1
#
_cell.length_a   1.000
_cell.length_b   1.000
_cell.length_c   1.000
_cell.angle_alpha   90.00
_cell.angle_beta   90.00
_cell.angle_gamma   90.00
#
_symmetry.space_group_name_H-M   'P 1'
#
loop_
_entity.id
_entity.type
_entity.pdbx_description
1 polymer ?
#
loop_
_entity_poly.entity_id
_entity_poly.type
_entity_poly.pdbx_seq_one_letter_code
_entity_poly.pdbx_strand_id
1 'polypeptide(L)'
;MMKLSRRTTTAAALAVLALGGTVAATAPASAATTATATYNGACGTGYKVIDSTPVGNVGKVFLTWNESTGKNCAVTIRNAPGAKTYMAVELNIITDHESTPVHDTGQYTSYAGPVYMPARGYCAEWYGAIGTATGGDSGHCG
;
A
#
# COMPACT_ATOMS: atom_id res chain seq x y z
N MET A 1 41.27 29.66 -71.06
CA MET A 1 40.60 30.74 -71.79
C MET A 1 39.24 31.01 -71.21
N MET A 2 38.92 32.32 -70.98
CA MET A 2 37.67 32.97 -70.68
C MET A 2 37.10 32.73 -69.26
N LYS A 3 37.23 33.69 -68.41
CA LYS A 3 36.65 35.04 -68.21
C LYS A 3 35.27 35.01 -67.59
N LEU A 4 35.29 35.54 -66.38
CA LEU A 4 34.42 36.59 -65.79
C LEU A 4 32.90 36.39 -65.82
N SER A 5 32.24 36.53 -64.67
CA SER A 5 31.67 37.83 -64.31
C SER A 5 31.10 37.81 -62.87
N ARG A 6 31.47 38.84 -62.15
CA ARG A 6 30.88 39.25 -60.86
C ARG A 6 29.46 39.73 -61.09
N ARG A 7 28.54 39.44 -60.15
CA ARG A 7 27.49 40.41 -59.76
C ARG A 7 27.22 40.31 -58.27
N THR A 8 27.57 41.32 -57.57
CA THR A 8 27.20 41.68 -56.26
C THR A 8 25.77 42.19 -56.27
N THR A 9 24.89 41.67 -55.39
CA THR A 9 23.67 42.33 -55.00
C THR A 9 23.53 42.24 -53.49
N THR A 10 23.74 43.37 -52.88
CA THR A 10 23.40 43.71 -51.52
C THR A 10 21.90 43.73 -51.37
N ALA A 11 21.32 42.98 -50.44
CA ALA A 11 19.95 43.20 -50.00
C ALA A 11 19.91 43.17 -48.47
N ALA A 12 19.34 44.22 -47.95
CA ALA A 12 19.31 44.62 -46.58
C ALA A 12 18.59 43.61 -45.66
N ALA A 13 19.15 43.42 -44.49
CA ALA A 13 18.54 42.72 -43.40
C ALA A 13 17.45 43.53 -42.74
N LEU A 14 16.24 43.01 -42.65
CA LEU A 14 15.23 43.45 -41.69
C LEU A 14 15.20 42.44 -40.58
N ALA A 15 15.79 42.80 -39.44
CA ALA A 15 15.64 42.06 -38.19
C ALA A 15 14.26 42.25 -37.60
N VAL A 16 13.42 41.25 -37.69
CA VAL A 16 12.17 41.19 -36.94
C VAL A 16 12.50 40.48 -35.58
N LEU A 17 12.59 41.26 -34.54
CA LEU A 17 12.61 40.76 -33.15
C LEU A 17 11.22 40.24 -32.82
N ALA A 18 11.00 38.94 -33.01
CA ALA A 18 9.85 38.24 -32.45
C ALA A 18 10.20 37.92 -30.98
N LEU A 19 9.63 38.69 -30.08
CA LEU A 19 9.53 38.37 -28.66
C LEU A 19 8.58 37.16 -28.51
N GLY A 20 9.15 35.96 -28.69
CA GLY A 20 8.45 34.72 -28.41
C GLY A 20 8.41 34.50 -26.91
N GLY A 21 7.33 34.94 -26.27
CA GLY A 21 7.04 34.53 -24.90
C GLY A 21 6.77 33.03 -24.86
N THR A 22 7.70 32.26 -24.30
CA THR A 22 7.47 30.86 -23.96
C THR A 22 6.51 30.80 -22.78
N VAL A 23 5.22 30.60 -23.04
CA VAL A 23 4.27 30.16 -22.01
C VAL A 23 4.67 28.75 -21.59
N ALA A 24 5.40 28.66 -20.47
CA ALA A 24 5.62 27.38 -19.81
C ALA A 24 4.24 26.89 -19.33
N ALA A 25 3.66 25.92 -20.02
CA ALA A 25 2.50 25.22 -19.56
C ALA A 25 2.89 24.44 -18.30
N THR A 26 2.53 24.96 -17.13
CA THR A 26 2.62 24.21 -15.87
C THR A 26 1.54 23.14 -15.92
N ALA A 27 1.95 21.90 -16.27
CA ALA A 27 1.07 20.75 -16.10
C ALA A 27 0.71 20.64 -14.61
N PRO A 28 -0.59 20.48 -14.26
CA PRO A 28 -0.96 20.24 -12.89
C PRO A 28 -0.27 18.98 -12.42
N ALA A 29 0.50 19.07 -11.33
CA ALA A 29 1.03 17.90 -10.66
C ALA A 29 -0.16 17.08 -10.15
N SER A 30 -0.47 15.96 -10.82
CA SER A 30 -1.43 14.99 -10.31
C SER A 30 -0.88 14.49 -8.98
N ALA A 31 -1.56 14.84 -7.88
CA ALA A 31 -1.28 14.25 -6.59
C ALA A 31 -1.48 12.74 -6.74
N ALA A 32 -0.38 11.98 -6.64
CA ALA A 32 -0.44 10.53 -6.61
C ALA A 32 -1.26 10.15 -5.36
N THR A 33 -2.45 9.61 -5.56
CA THR A 33 -3.23 9.02 -4.48
C THR A 33 -2.44 7.84 -3.96
N THR A 34 -1.91 7.96 -2.74
CA THR A 34 -1.21 6.85 -2.09
C THR A 34 -2.23 5.74 -1.84
N ALA A 35 -2.04 4.60 -2.50
CA ALA A 35 -2.90 3.44 -2.29
C ALA A 35 -2.89 3.07 -0.81
N THR A 36 -4.07 2.77 -0.26
CA THR A 36 -4.23 2.33 1.13
C THR A 36 -4.76 0.91 1.14
N ALA A 37 -4.20 0.06 2.00
CA ALA A 37 -4.66 -1.32 2.13
C ALA A 37 -6.15 -1.38 2.46
N THR A 38 -6.86 -2.19 1.68
CA THR A 38 -8.28 -2.50 1.86
C THR A 38 -8.41 -3.99 2.14
N TYR A 39 -9.34 -4.35 3.02
CA TYR A 39 -9.60 -5.76 3.33
C TYR A 39 -10.04 -6.50 2.06
N ASN A 40 -9.40 -7.63 1.79
CA ASN A 40 -9.54 -8.40 0.54
C ASN A 40 -10.47 -9.61 0.64
N GLY A 41 -11.15 -9.81 1.78
CA GLY A 41 -12.02 -10.96 2.00
C GLY A 41 -11.30 -12.28 2.31
N ALA A 42 -9.99 -12.26 2.58
CA ALA A 42 -9.19 -13.47 2.76
C ALA A 42 -9.71 -14.40 3.88
N CYS A 43 -10.32 -13.85 4.93
CA CYS A 43 -10.88 -14.66 6.02
C CYS A 43 -12.14 -15.45 5.62
N GLY A 44 -12.74 -15.13 4.46
CA GLY A 44 -13.90 -15.85 3.93
C GLY A 44 -15.24 -15.33 4.42
N THR A 45 -16.29 -16.09 4.05
CA THR A 45 -17.67 -15.70 4.33
C THR A 45 -17.97 -15.64 5.83
N GLY A 46 -18.75 -14.65 6.23
CA GLY A 46 -19.19 -14.46 7.64
C GLY A 46 -18.21 -13.70 8.50
N TYR A 47 -16.99 -13.44 8.03
CA TYR A 47 -16.02 -12.60 8.74
C TYR A 47 -16.21 -11.13 8.37
N LYS A 48 -16.42 -10.30 9.37
CA LYS A 48 -16.57 -8.84 9.23
C LYS A 48 -15.35 -8.16 9.88
N VAL A 49 -14.79 -7.17 9.21
CA VAL A 49 -13.72 -6.34 9.80
C VAL A 49 -14.26 -5.63 11.04
N ILE A 50 -13.60 -5.82 12.15
CA ILE A 50 -13.89 -5.15 13.42
C ILE A 50 -12.80 -4.18 13.83
N ASP A 51 -11.57 -4.36 13.30
CA ASP A 51 -10.47 -3.43 13.50
C ASP A 51 -9.43 -3.50 12.38
N SER A 52 -8.58 -2.47 12.31
CA SER A 52 -7.41 -2.47 11.44
C SER A 52 -6.31 -1.54 11.94
N THR A 53 -5.10 -2.06 12.04
CA THR A 53 -3.93 -1.33 12.53
C THR A 53 -2.94 -1.09 11.41
N PRO A 54 -2.42 0.14 11.23
CA PRO A 54 -1.38 0.42 10.24
C PRO A 54 -0.11 -0.40 10.50
N VAL A 55 0.48 -0.94 9.43
CA VAL A 55 1.82 -1.54 9.43
C VAL A 55 2.75 -0.53 8.77
N GLY A 56 3.28 0.38 9.59
CA GLY A 56 3.96 1.57 9.08
C GLY A 56 3.10 2.34 8.08
N ASN A 57 3.70 2.73 6.96
CA ASN A 57 3.02 3.37 5.83
C ASN A 57 2.83 2.43 4.63
N VAL A 58 3.07 1.13 4.78
CA VAL A 58 3.14 0.16 3.67
C VAL A 58 1.98 -0.84 3.63
N GLY A 59 1.14 -0.86 4.66
CA GLY A 59 -0.02 -1.74 4.72
C GLY A 59 -0.81 -1.63 6.01
N LYS A 60 -1.67 -2.60 6.23
CA LYS A 60 -2.46 -2.76 7.46
C LYS A 60 -2.58 -4.23 7.83
N VAL A 61 -2.69 -4.50 9.12
CA VAL A 61 -3.23 -5.75 9.63
C VAL A 61 -4.71 -5.54 9.97
N PHE A 62 -5.57 -6.43 9.49
CA PHE A 62 -7.01 -6.41 9.71
C PHE A 62 -7.38 -7.51 10.68
N LEU A 63 -8.19 -7.16 11.67
CA LEU A 63 -8.87 -8.08 12.56
C LEU A 63 -10.33 -8.22 12.11
N THR A 64 -10.81 -9.45 12.00
CA THR A 64 -12.19 -9.75 11.65
C THR A 64 -12.83 -10.66 12.69
N TRP A 65 -14.17 -10.64 12.75
CA TRP A 65 -14.97 -11.47 13.62
C TRP A 65 -16.03 -12.24 12.84
N ASN A 66 -16.23 -13.50 13.22
CA ASN A 66 -17.33 -14.32 12.72
C ASN A 66 -18.23 -14.73 13.89
N GLU A 67 -19.41 -14.13 13.96
CA GLU A 67 -20.36 -14.36 15.04
C GLU A 67 -20.83 -15.82 15.12
N SER A 68 -21.04 -16.46 13.98
CA SER A 68 -21.56 -17.84 13.94
C SER A 68 -20.55 -18.87 14.46
N THR A 69 -19.25 -18.61 14.28
CA THR A 69 -18.18 -19.54 14.69
C THR A 69 -17.51 -19.12 16.00
N GLY A 70 -17.68 -17.86 16.45
CA GLY A 70 -16.99 -17.30 17.61
C GLY A 70 -15.48 -17.19 17.41
N LYS A 71 -15.03 -16.96 16.17
CA LYS A 71 -13.62 -16.85 15.83
C LYS A 71 -13.25 -15.46 15.36
N ASN A 72 -12.07 -15.01 15.75
CA ASN A 72 -11.34 -13.97 15.01
C ASN A 72 -10.55 -14.58 13.86
N CYS A 73 -10.31 -13.76 12.86
CA CYS A 73 -9.33 -14.00 11.82
C CYS A 73 -8.52 -12.72 11.59
N ALA A 74 -7.20 -12.87 11.37
CA ALA A 74 -6.32 -11.78 11.05
C ALA A 74 -5.64 -11.97 9.67
N VAL A 75 -5.38 -10.86 8.99
CA VAL A 75 -4.67 -10.82 7.71
C VAL A 75 -3.88 -9.52 7.60
N THR A 76 -2.62 -9.60 7.19
CA THR A 76 -1.78 -8.43 6.91
C THR A 76 -1.78 -8.17 5.41
N ILE A 77 -2.18 -6.98 4.98
CA ILE A 77 -2.36 -6.63 3.56
C ILE A 77 -1.50 -5.41 3.23
N ARG A 78 -0.77 -5.47 2.11
CA ARG A 78 0.00 -4.34 1.57
C ARG A 78 -0.91 -3.29 0.95
N ASN A 79 -0.46 -2.03 0.98
CA ASN A 79 -1.14 -0.92 0.27
C ASN A 79 -1.23 -1.18 -1.25
N ALA A 80 -0.20 -1.81 -1.83
CA ALA A 80 -0.19 -2.26 -3.22
C ALA A 80 0.65 -3.54 -3.34
N PRO A 81 0.23 -4.50 -4.19
CA PRO A 81 1.06 -5.65 -4.54
C PRO A 81 2.40 -5.21 -5.14
N GLY A 82 3.42 -6.04 -4.97
CA GLY A 82 4.76 -5.74 -5.50
C GLY A 82 5.68 -6.95 -5.43
N ALA A 83 6.98 -6.74 -5.59
CA ALA A 83 7.98 -7.79 -5.44
C ALA A 83 7.79 -8.51 -4.08
N LYS A 84 8.14 -9.79 -4.05
CA LYS A 84 8.09 -10.58 -2.81
C LYS A 84 8.91 -9.89 -1.71
N THR A 85 8.32 -9.78 -0.54
CA THR A 85 8.97 -9.28 0.67
C THR A 85 8.52 -10.11 1.86
N TYR A 86 9.31 -10.10 2.93
CA TYR A 86 8.89 -10.71 4.19
C TYR A 86 7.57 -10.10 4.64
N MET A 87 6.62 -10.95 4.96
CA MET A 87 5.36 -10.54 5.58
C MET A 87 4.98 -11.51 6.69
N ALA A 88 4.31 -11.00 7.69
CA ALA A 88 3.79 -11.81 8.78
C ALA A 88 2.41 -11.31 9.21
N VAL A 89 1.61 -12.23 9.73
CA VAL A 89 0.44 -11.97 10.54
C VAL A 89 0.46 -12.90 11.73
N GLU A 90 0.09 -12.38 12.88
CA GLU A 90 -0.07 -13.15 14.12
C GLU A 90 -1.39 -12.78 14.79
N LEU A 91 -2.03 -13.75 15.38
CA LEU A 91 -3.27 -13.59 16.15
C LEU A 91 -3.15 -14.42 17.43
N ASN A 92 -3.42 -13.77 18.54
CA ASN A 92 -3.45 -14.36 19.87
C ASN A 92 -4.74 -13.99 20.60
N ILE A 93 -5.05 -14.68 21.67
CA ILE A 93 -6.08 -14.31 22.65
C ILE A 93 -5.43 -14.05 24.00
N ILE A 94 -5.92 -13.06 24.71
CA ILE A 94 -5.47 -12.74 26.06
C ILE A 94 -6.35 -13.52 27.02
N THR A 95 -5.74 -14.44 27.75
CA THR A 95 -6.39 -15.32 28.74
C THR A 95 -5.62 -15.29 30.05
N ASP A 96 -6.22 -15.85 31.12
CA ASP A 96 -5.52 -16.07 32.40
C ASP A 96 -4.45 -17.16 32.33
N HIS A 97 -4.40 -17.89 31.22
CA HIS A 97 -3.45 -18.96 30.96
C HIS A 97 -2.64 -18.64 29.71
N GLU A 98 -1.47 -19.29 29.59
CA GLU A 98 -0.62 -19.16 28.42
C GLU A 98 -1.37 -19.62 27.16
N SER A 99 -1.49 -18.72 26.20
CA SER A 99 -2.10 -18.98 24.89
C SER A 99 -0.99 -19.11 23.84
N THR A 100 -1.18 -20.00 22.88
CA THR A 100 -0.24 -20.15 21.76
C THR A 100 -0.74 -19.36 20.57
N PRO A 101 -0.04 -18.30 20.14
CA PRO A 101 -0.41 -17.54 18.97
C PRO A 101 -0.46 -18.39 17.70
N VAL A 102 -1.39 -18.06 16.81
CA VAL A 102 -1.38 -18.56 15.44
C VAL A 102 -0.75 -17.53 14.53
N HIS A 103 0.08 -17.96 13.60
CA HIS A 103 0.78 -17.05 12.71
C HIS A 103 0.95 -17.62 11.30
N ASP A 104 1.14 -16.74 10.33
CA ASP A 104 1.62 -17.04 8.99
C ASP A 104 2.74 -16.07 8.62
N THR A 105 3.88 -16.60 8.19
CA THR A 105 5.07 -15.82 7.84
C THR A 105 5.68 -16.34 6.54
N GLY A 106 6.13 -15.43 5.69
CA GLY A 106 6.76 -15.84 4.44
C GLY A 106 7.15 -14.67 3.54
N GLN A 107 7.46 -15.02 2.30
CA GLN A 107 7.75 -14.06 1.23
C GLN A 107 6.53 -13.91 0.34
N TYR A 108 5.79 -12.81 0.49
CA TYR A 108 4.52 -12.57 -0.19
C TYR A 108 4.56 -11.32 -1.05
N THR A 109 3.69 -11.29 -2.05
CA THR A 109 3.53 -10.15 -2.97
C THR A 109 2.46 -9.17 -2.52
N SER A 110 1.43 -9.64 -1.79
CA SER A 110 0.24 -8.83 -1.49
C SER A 110 -0.27 -8.97 -0.07
N TYR A 111 -0.33 -10.17 0.52
CA TYR A 111 -0.82 -10.36 1.89
C TYR A 111 -0.23 -11.62 2.54
N ALA A 112 -0.21 -11.65 3.87
CA ALA A 112 0.07 -12.80 4.73
C ALA A 112 -1.18 -13.18 5.51
N GLY A 113 -1.37 -14.45 5.77
CA GLY A 113 -2.57 -15.02 6.35
C GLY A 113 -3.54 -15.57 5.28
N PRO A 114 -4.78 -15.90 5.67
CA PRO A 114 -5.44 -15.63 6.95
C PRO A 114 -5.04 -16.61 8.07
N VAL A 115 -5.09 -16.14 9.31
CA VAL A 115 -4.95 -16.98 10.49
C VAL A 115 -6.19 -16.85 11.38
N TYR A 116 -6.58 -17.93 12.07
CA TYR A 116 -7.85 -18.00 12.79
C TYR A 116 -7.66 -18.49 14.22
N MET A 117 -8.43 -17.90 15.17
CA MET A 117 -8.42 -18.31 16.56
C MET A 117 -9.82 -18.20 17.19
N PRO A 118 -10.30 -19.22 17.93
CA PRO A 118 -11.48 -19.09 18.77
C PRO A 118 -11.24 -17.97 19.80
N ALA A 119 -12.15 -16.99 19.88
CA ALA A 119 -11.94 -15.80 20.69
C ALA A 119 -13.19 -15.34 21.46
N ARG A 120 -14.29 -16.11 21.43
CA ARG A 120 -15.51 -15.73 22.17
C ARG A 120 -15.26 -15.65 23.68
N GLY A 121 -15.49 -14.47 24.25
CA GLY A 121 -15.26 -14.20 25.67
C GLY A 121 -13.82 -13.83 26.03
N TYR A 122 -12.96 -13.61 25.06
CA TYR A 122 -11.56 -13.20 25.25
C TYR A 122 -11.24 -11.92 24.49
N CYS A 123 -10.20 -11.23 24.94
CA CYS A 123 -9.61 -10.13 24.16
C CYS A 123 -8.71 -10.72 23.06
N ALA A 124 -8.76 -10.13 21.89
CA ALA A 124 -7.83 -10.46 20.80
C ALA A 124 -6.57 -9.58 20.87
N GLU A 125 -5.45 -10.14 20.45
CA GLU A 125 -4.20 -9.45 20.19
C GLU A 125 -3.76 -9.82 18.76
N TRP A 126 -3.46 -8.81 17.93
CA TRP A 126 -3.09 -9.04 16.53
C TRP A 126 -1.88 -8.22 16.14
N TYR A 127 -1.06 -8.79 15.28
CA TYR A 127 0.17 -8.20 14.83
C TYR A 127 0.38 -8.46 13.33
N GLY A 128 0.98 -7.51 12.63
CA GLY A 128 1.37 -7.62 11.23
C GLY A 128 2.77 -7.08 10.97
N ALA A 129 3.45 -7.65 9.97
CA ALA A 129 4.73 -7.16 9.49
C ALA A 129 4.78 -7.15 7.97
N ILE A 130 5.47 -6.16 7.39
CA ILE A 130 5.75 -6.03 5.95
C ILE A 130 7.17 -5.45 5.81
N GLY A 131 8.12 -6.28 5.36
CA GLY A 131 9.54 -5.92 5.38
C GLY A 131 10.01 -5.70 6.80
N THR A 132 10.45 -4.48 7.10
CA THR A 132 10.86 -4.06 8.45
C THR A 132 9.77 -3.28 9.20
N ALA A 133 8.68 -2.94 8.53
CA ALA A 133 7.57 -2.23 9.16
C ALA A 133 6.68 -3.20 9.94
N THR A 134 6.19 -2.77 11.08
CA THR A 134 5.33 -3.55 11.96
C THR A 134 4.16 -2.71 12.47
N GLY A 135 3.11 -3.39 12.91
CA GLY A 135 1.96 -2.78 13.56
C GLY A 135 1.12 -3.86 14.24
N GLY A 136 0.50 -3.50 15.33
CA GLY A 136 -0.36 -4.40 16.09
C GLY A 136 -1.15 -3.65 17.13
N ASP A 137 -2.14 -4.32 17.68
CA ASP A 137 -2.98 -3.79 18.76
C ASP A 137 -3.63 -4.94 19.53
N SER A 138 -4.36 -4.61 20.59
CA SER A 138 -5.11 -5.56 21.38
C SER A 138 -6.44 -4.95 21.85
N GLY A 139 -7.47 -5.77 21.93
CA GLY A 139 -8.79 -5.30 22.32
C GLY A 139 -9.88 -6.31 21.99
N HIS A 140 -11.09 -5.76 21.77
CA HIS A 140 -12.27 -6.57 21.40
C HIS A 140 -12.54 -7.70 22.39
N CYS A 141 -12.50 -7.37 23.68
CA CYS A 141 -12.86 -8.26 24.77
C CYS A 141 -14.37 -8.49 24.75
N GLY A 142 -14.81 -9.68 24.38
CA GLY A 142 -16.22 -10.04 24.18
C GLY A 142 -16.84 -10.79 25.35
#